data_db1e2f3114350e82c0e2f0382eee882e
#
_entry.id   db1e2f3114350e82c0e2f0382eee882e
#
_cell.length_a   1.000
_cell.length_b   1.000
_cell.length_c   1.000
_cell.angle_alpha   90.00
_cell.angle_beta   90.00
_cell.angle_gamma   90.00
#
_symmetry.space_group_name_H-M   'P 1'
#
loop_
_entity.id
_entity.type
_entity.pdbx_description
1 polymer ?
#
loop_
_entity_poly.entity_id
_entity_poly.type
_entity_poly.pdbx_seq_one_letter_code
_entity_poly.pdbx_strand_id
1 'polypeptide(L)'
;MVTKLIMACILSATLLSCNGQNTNTINYATVEPLHINRFDKDLFRLIDTGDTTLQPELIKQYPEMLDIIGKGILNLQTIETPGFFEKMRNYYSEPTLKGLYRDAITQYDSVEDIEKSLGYGFAYLKENFPSMQIPAIYMHVSGFNQNVLVGDSLLSLSIDKYMGKDYPLYQDFFYDSQKLKMQRGLVVPDYLAGWLMSEYPFAGKENVLLDRMIYEGKIKYLLSQALGVPDAAELMGYTEQAYNWCKDNEGTIWKAIIERKHLYTPDQLTTSQYFEDTPTIFPGNDAPGNIGTWIGW
;
A
#
# COMPACT_ATOMS: atom_id res chain seq x y z
N MET A 1 32.03 -22.10 -56.00
CA MET A 1 32.39 -20.81 -55.38
C MET A 1 31.11 -19.98 -55.03
N VAL A 2 29.98 -20.22 -55.66
CA VAL A 2 28.73 -19.45 -55.48
C VAL A 2 27.95 -19.87 -54.23
N THR A 3 28.04 -21.12 -53.79
CA THR A 3 27.30 -21.67 -52.64
C THR A 3 27.82 -21.22 -51.27
N LYS A 4 29.06 -20.77 -51.17
CA LYS A 4 29.62 -20.24 -49.89
C LYS A 4 29.33 -18.75 -49.68
N LEU A 5 28.93 -18.02 -50.71
CA LEU A 5 28.62 -16.59 -50.62
C LEU A 5 27.15 -16.38 -50.12
N ILE A 6 26.28 -17.33 -50.44
CA ILE A 6 24.85 -17.25 -50.02
C ILE A 6 24.69 -17.58 -48.52
N MET A 7 25.57 -18.41 -47.98
CA MET A 7 25.50 -18.78 -46.54
C MET A 7 26.06 -17.69 -45.61
N ALA A 8 26.91 -16.79 -46.12
CA ALA A 8 27.43 -15.64 -45.37
C ALA A 8 26.44 -14.48 -45.28
N CYS A 9 25.52 -14.34 -46.26
CA CYS A 9 24.49 -13.28 -46.22
C CYS A 9 23.28 -13.60 -45.34
N ILE A 10 23.04 -14.88 -45.01
CA ILE A 10 21.91 -15.29 -44.15
C ILE A 10 22.28 -15.16 -42.67
N LEU A 11 23.57 -15.20 -42.31
CA LEU A 11 24.01 -15.07 -40.91
C LEU A 11 24.13 -13.61 -40.43
N SER A 12 24.11 -12.63 -41.36
CA SER A 12 24.18 -11.20 -41.00
C SER A 12 22.82 -10.51 -40.86
N ALA A 13 21.71 -11.21 -41.16
CA ALA A 13 20.34 -10.64 -41.06
C ALA A 13 19.63 -10.87 -39.72
N THR A 14 20.26 -11.60 -38.78
CA THR A 14 19.62 -11.95 -37.50
C THR A 14 20.08 -11.10 -36.29
N LEU A 15 20.88 -10.05 -36.53
CA LEU A 15 21.35 -9.18 -35.44
C LEU A 15 20.69 -7.79 -35.39
N LEU A 16 19.62 -7.57 -36.14
CA LEU A 16 18.88 -6.30 -36.13
C LEU A 16 17.46 -6.41 -35.56
N SER A 17 17.28 -7.23 -34.54
CA SER A 17 16.02 -7.25 -33.82
C SER A 17 16.31 -7.24 -32.31
N CYS A 18 16.31 -6.08 -31.75
CA CYS A 18 16.00 -5.69 -30.36
C CYS A 18 16.69 -4.34 -30.05
N ASN A 19 16.19 -3.28 -30.65
CA ASN A 19 16.37 -1.94 -30.08
C ASN A 19 15.08 -1.15 -30.29
N GLY A 20 14.06 -1.59 -29.60
CA GLY A 20 12.80 -0.91 -29.42
C GLY A 20 12.48 -0.85 -27.93
N GLN A 21 13.41 -0.41 -27.11
CA GLN A 21 13.01 0.21 -25.85
C GLN A 21 12.40 1.56 -26.23
N ASN A 22 11.10 1.57 -26.49
CA ASN A 22 10.30 2.76 -26.23
C ASN A 22 10.35 3.00 -24.72
N THR A 23 11.43 3.56 -24.24
CA THR A 23 11.42 4.26 -22.97
C THR A 23 10.64 5.54 -23.22
N ASN A 24 9.32 5.44 -23.22
CA ASN A 24 8.50 6.59 -22.91
C ASN A 24 8.88 7.00 -21.49
N THR A 25 9.91 7.83 -21.38
CA THR A 25 10.28 8.40 -20.10
C THR A 25 9.20 9.41 -19.76
N ILE A 26 8.36 9.08 -18.76
CA ILE A 26 7.39 10.02 -18.19
C ILE A 26 8.16 11.30 -17.86
N ASN A 27 7.73 12.40 -18.44
CA ASN A 27 8.26 13.69 -18.03
C ASN A 27 7.62 14.10 -16.69
N TYR A 28 8.18 13.65 -15.60
CA TYR A 28 7.69 13.92 -14.25
C TYR A 28 7.55 15.41 -13.93
N ALA A 29 8.23 16.30 -14.68
CA ALA A 29 8.08 17.75 -14.50
C ALA A 29 6.70 18.28 -14.96
N THR A 30 5.95 17.51 -15.76
CA THR A 30 4.63 17.87 -16.28
C THR A 30 3.48 17.07 -15.66
N VAL A 31 3.78 16.20 -14.70
CA VAL A 31 2.74 15.41 -14.02
C VAL A 31 2.07 16.28 -12.97
N GLU A 32 0.75 16.43 -13.09
CA GLU A 32 -0.05 17.16 -12.12
C GLU A 32 -0.18 16.38 -10.80
N PRO A 33 -0.14 17.05 -9.65
CA PRO A 33 -0.45 16.46 -8.36
C PRO A 33 -1.85 15.82 -8.36
N LEU A 34 -2.00 14.67 -7.73
CA LEU A 34 -3.31 14.04 -7.58
C LEU A 34 -4.00 14.55 -6.31
N HIS A 35 -5.09 15.29 -6.49
CA HIS A 35 -5.80 15.93 -5.40
C HIS A 35 -6.36 14.93 -4.38
N ILE A 36 -6.15 15.21 -3.10
CA ILE A 36 -6.67 14.44 -1.96
C ILE A 36 -7.88 15.15 -1.37
N ASN A 37 -9.04 14.50 -1.42
CA ASN A 37 -10.25 14.98 -0.78
C ASN A 37 -10.13 14.81 0.75
N ARG A 38 -10.16 15.91 1.48
CA ARG A 38 -9.92 15.96 2.92
C ARG A 38 -11.20 15.65 3.73
N PHE A 39 -11.78 14.48 3.46
CA PHE A 39 -12.92 13.98 4.22
C PHE A 39 -12.64 13.93 5.73
N ASP A 40 -11.41 13.60 6.10
CA ASP A 40 -10.93 13.62 7.48
C ASP A 40 -11.18 14.98 8.17
N LYS A 41 -10.84 16.08 7.52
CA LYS A 41 -11.02 17.43 8.08
C LYS A 41 -12.50 17.81 8.18
N ASP A 42 -13.27 17.54 7.13
CA ASP A 42 -14.68 17.92 7.07
C ASP A 42 -15.53 17.11 8.05
N LEU A 43 -15.27 15.81 8.19
CA LEU A 43 -15.92 14.98 9.20
C LEU A 43 -15.54 15.44 10.62
N PHE A 44 -14.25 15.73 10.86
CA PHE A 44 -13.82 16.20 12.19
C PHE A 44 -14.52 17.48 12.62
N ARG A 45 -14.79 18.37 11.67
CA ARG A 45 -15.54 19.62 11.95
C ARG A 45 -16.93 19.35 12.50
N LEU A 46 -17.66 18.35 11.94
CA LEU A 46 -18.94 17.91 12.48
C LEU A 46 -18.79 17.31 13.89
N ILE A 47 -17.76 16.45 14.09
CA ILE A 47 -17.52 15.78 15.38
C ILE A 47 -17.15 16.78 16.46
N ASP A 48 -16.29 17.74 16.15
CA ASP A 48 -15.75 18.68 17.14
C ASP A 48 -16.78 19.74 17.56
N THR A 49 -17.53 20.28 16.60
CA THR A 49 -18.55 21.32 16.86
C THR A 49 -19.91 20.77 17.26
N GLY A 50 -20.23 19.55 16.83
CA GLY A 50 -21.57 18.97 16.96
C GLY A 50 -22.63 19.66 16.09
N ASP A 51 -22.21 20.50 15.13
CA ASP A 51 -23.11 21.27 14.27
C ASP A 51 -23.76 20.37 13.20
N THR A 52 -25.01 20.01 13.44
CA THR A 52 -25.78 19.15 12.54
C THR A 52 -26.09 19.79 11.19
N THR A 53 -25.93 21.11 11.06
CA THR A 53 -26.14 21.81 9.76
C THR A 53 -25.09 21.44 8.73
N LEU A 54 -23.97 20.84 9.12
CA LEU A 54 -22.91 20.33 8.23
C LEU A 54 -23.29 18.99 7.57
N GLN A 55 -24.26 18.25 8.11
CA GLN A 55 -24.62 16.92 7.60
C GLN A 55 -25.06 16.91 6.13
N PRO A 56 -25.95 17.81 5.65
CA PRO A 56 -26.34 17.82 4.24
C PRO A 56 -25.18 18.06 3.28
N GLU A 57 -24.19 18.87 3.67
CA GLU A 57 -23.00 19.13 2.87
C GLU A 57 -22.10 17.89 2.79
N LEU A 58 -21.87 17.23 3.93
CA LEU A 58 -21.11 15.98 3.98
C LEU A 58 -21.76 14.87 3.15
N ILE A 59 -23.09 14.72 3.24
CA ILE A 59 -23.85 13.75 2.42
C ILE A 59 -23.69 14.04 0.93
N LYS A 60 -23.77 15.30 0.54
CA LYS A 60 -23.65 15.72 -0.86
C LYS A 60 -22.25 15.49 -1.41
N GLN A 61 -21.22 15.80 -0.60
CA GLN A 61 -19.82 15.79 -1.02
C GLN A 61 -19.19 14.39 -0.94
N TYR A 62 -19.58 13.59 0.07
CA TYR A 62 -18.92 12.33 0.42
C TYR A 62 -19.90 11.14 0.60
N PRO A 63 -20.87 10.92 -0.30
CA PRO A 63 -21.90 9.88 -0.06
C PRO A 63 -21.28 8.48 0.03
N GLU A 64 -20.41 8.12 -0.90
CA GLU A 64 -19.75 6.82 -0.95
C GLU A 64 -18.78 6.65 0.25
N MET A 65 -18.03 7.70 0.59
CA MET A 65 -17.08 7.66 1.71
C MET A 65 -17.79 7.46 3.05
N LEU A 66 -18.94 8.11 3.26
CA LEU A 66 -19.77 7.95 4.45
C LEU A 66 -20.32 6.52 4.55
N ASP A 67 -20.77 5.94 3.44
CA ASP A 67 -21.26 4.55 3.43
C ASP A 67 -20.14 3.54 3.72
N ILE A 68 -18.96 3.72 3.14
CA ILE A 68 -17.81 2.83 3.35
C ILE A 68 -17.33 2.92 4.81
N ILE A 69 -17.23 4.11 5.39
CA ILE A 69 -16.87 4.29 6.81
C ILE A 69 -17.96 3.72 7.70
N GLY A 70 -19.23 3.96 7.38
CA GLY A 70 -20.34 3.40 8.12
C GLY A 70 -20.26 1.88 8.20
N LYS A 71 -20.08 1.22 7.06
CA LYS A 71 -20.01 -0.25 6.96
C LYS A 71 -18.69 -0.80 7.54
N GLY A 72 -17.58 -0.23 7.15
CA GLY A 72 -16.24 -0.78 7.45
C GLY A 72 -15.74 -0.50 8.87
N ILE A 73 -16.17 0.59 9.50
CA ILE A 73 -15.67 1.01 10.82
C ILE A 73 -16.78 0.96 11.88
N LEU A 74 -17.98 1.45 11.54
CA LEU A 74 -19.05 1.65 12.51
C LEU A 74 -20.07 0.50 12.55
N ASN A 75 -19.94 -0.51 11.71
CA ASN A 75 -20.91 -1.60 11.54
C ASN A 75 -22.34 -1.09 11.27
N LEU A 76 -22.47 0.01 10.54
CA LEU A 76 -23.73 0.57 10.06
C LEU A 76 -24.01 0.05 8.65
N GLN A 77 -25.29 0.04 8.22
CA GLN A 77 -25.64 -0.46 6.90
C GLN A 77 -25.41 0.59 5.81
N THR A 78 -26.06 1.73 5.90
CA THR A 78 -25.96 2.84 4.93
C THR A 78 -26.14 4.18 5.63
N ILE A 79 -25.88 5.25 4.90
CA ILE A 79 -26.10 6.64 5.37
C ILE A 79 -27.58 6.92 5.76
N GLU A 80 -28.56 6.18 5.16
CA GLU A 80 -29.96 6.31 5.49
C GLU A 80 -30.34 5.59 6.80
N THR A 81 -29.42 4.84 7.40
CA THR A 81 -29.67 4.18 8.69
C THR A 81 -30.04 5.21 9.75
N PRO A 82 -31.22 5.08 10.43
CA PRO A 82 -31.62 6.03 11.47
C PRO A 82 -30.54 6.19 12.55
N GLY A 83 -30.20 7.44 12.84
CA GLY A 83 -29.16 7.77 13.82
C GLY A 83 -27.72 7.57 13.31
N PHE A 84 -27.49 7.44 12.01
CA PHE A 84 -26.16 7.25 11.41
C PHE A 84 -25.14 8.28 11.93
N PHE A 85 -25.42 9.57 11.79
CA PHE A 85 -24.53 10.63 12.26
C PHE A 85 -24.41 10.70 13.77
N GLU A 86 -25.44 10.33 14.51
CA GLU A 86 -25.38 10.24 15.97
C GLU A 86 -24.40 9.14 16.42
N LYS A 87 -24.50 7.95 15.83
CA LYS A 87 -23.59 6.83 16.11
C LYS A 87 -22.16 7.17 15.69
N MET A 88 -21.96 7.78 14.52
CA MET A 88 -20.66 8.23 14.04
C MET A 88 -20.05 9.25 15.02
N ARG A 89 -20.81 10.25 15.43
CA ARG A 89 -20.36 11.25 16.39
C ARG A 89 -20.04 10.63 17.74
N ASN A 90 -20.88 9.72 18.26
CA ASN A 90 -20.64 9.04 19.52
C ASN A 90 -19.34 8.23 19.49
N TYR A 91 -19.07 7.50 18.40
CA TYR A 91 -17.83 6.77 18.20
C TYR A 91 -16.60 7.68 18.27
N TYR A 92 -16.58 8.73 17.46
CA TYR A 92 -15.44 9.64 17.37
C TYR A 92 -15.34 10.66 18.53
N SER A 93 -16.34 10.74 19.41
CA SER A 93 -16.32 11.62 20.59
C SER A 93 -15.67 10.97 21.81
N GLU A 94 -15.30 9.69 21.76
CA GLU A 94 -14.48 9.07 22.80
C GLU A 94 -13.17 9.90 22.94
N PRO A 95 -12.78 10.29 24.17
CA PRO A 95 -11.70 11.26 24.37
C PRO A 95 -10.37 10.91 23.73
N THR A 96 -9.94 9.63 23.81
CA THR A 96 -8.69 9.15 23.23
C THR A 96 -8.75 9.18 21.71
N LEU A 97 -9.86 8.70 21.13
CA LEU A 97 -10.06 8.68 19.69
C LEU A 97 -10.20 10.11 19.12
N LYS A 98 -10.90 11.00 19.82
CA LYS A 98 -11.00 12.40 19.42
C LYS A 98 -9.64 13.11 19.48
N GLY A 99 -8.82 12.77 20.48
CA GLY A 99 -7.43 13.24 20.58
C GLY A 99 -6.59 12.76 19.40
N LEU A 100 -6.59 11.45 19.12
CA LEU A 100 -5.93 10.84 17.97
C LEU A 100 -6.36 11.50 16.66
N TYR A 101 -7.64 11.75 16.48
CA TYR A 101 -8.19 12.37 15.29
C TYR A 101 -7.60 13.78 15.07
N ARG A 102 -7.59 14.60 16.14
CA ARG A 102 -7.03 15.95 16.11
C ARG A 102 -5.55 15.93 15.79
N ASP A 103 -4.79 15.04 16.40
CA ASP A 103 -3.36 14.90 16.16
C ASP A 103 -3.09 14.51 14.69
N ALA A 104 -3.88 13.56 14.16
CA ALA A 104 -3.76 13.10 12.79
C ALA A 104 -4.00 14.22 11.77
N ILE A 105 -5.12 14.95 11.87
CA ILE A 105 -5.39 16.04 10.93
C ILE A 105 -4.41 17.22 11.08
N THR A 106 -3.82 17.40 12.27
CA THR A 106 -2.79 18.42 12.52
C THR A 106 -1.48 18.03 11.85
N GLN A 107 -1.03 16.77 12.02
CA GLN A 107 0.19 16.26 11.38
C GLN A 107 0.09 16.24 9.85
N TYR A 108 -1.11 15.97 9.33
CA TYR A 108 -1.43 15.96 7.90
C TYR A 108 -2.15 17.22 7.44
N ASP A 109 -1.85 18.37 8.05
CA ASP A 109 -2.46 19.66 7.63
C ASP A 109 -2.09 20.00 6.18
N SER A 110 -0.81 19.90 5.81
CA SER A 110 -0.35 19.93 4.43
C SER A 110 -0.07 18.51 3.92
N VAL A 111 -0.53 18.21 2.71
CA VAL A 111 -0.37 16.93 2.01
C VAL A 111 0.15 17.09 0.57
N GLU A 112 0.67 18.25 0.22
CA GLU A 112 1.15 18.58 -1.12
C GLU A 112 2.25 17.64 -1.61
N ASP A 113 3.13 17.19 -0.72
CA ASP A 113 4.17 16.19 -0.98
C ASP A 113 3.57 14.84 -1.35
N ILE A 114 2.49 14.44 -0.67
CA ILE A 114 1.75 13.19 -0.92
C ILE A 114 1.01 13.30 -2.25
N GLU A 115 0.28 14.39 -2.50
CA GLU A 115 -0.46 14.64 -3.75
C GLU A 115 0.47 14.59 -4.97
N LYS A 116 1.63 15.22 -4.87
CA LYS A 116 2.64 15.20 -5.92
C LYS A 116 3.19 13.79 -6.17
N SER A 117 3.53 13.07 -5.12
CA SER A 117 4.09 11.71 -5.23
C SER A 117 3.04 10.71 -5.74
N LEU A 118 1.77 10.86 -5.34
CA LEU A 118 0.65 10.09 -5.89
C LEU A 118 0.47 10.37 -7.38
N GLY A 119 0.54 11.63 -7.80
CA GLY A 119 0.50 12.01 -9.21
C GLY A 119 1.53 11.25 -10.03
N TYR A 120 2.78 11.20 -9.58
CA TYR A 120 3.86 10.46 -10.22
C TYR A 120 3.60 8.96 -10.26
N GLY A 121 3.24 8.37 -9.12
CA GLY A 121 2.95 6.95 -9.01
C GLY A 121 1.81 6.51 -9.94
N PHE A 122 0.70 7.22 -9.93
CA PHE A 122 -0.44 6.91 -10.79
C PHE A 122 -0.17 7.19 -12.28
N ALA A 123 0.64 8.20 -12.63
CA ALA A 123 1.05 8.43 -14.00
C ALA A 123 1.86 7.25 -14.53
N TYR A 124 2.82 6.73 -13.76
CA TYR A 124 3.57 5.53 -14.11
C TYR A 124 2.66 4.30 -14.27
N LEU A 125 1.76 4.08 -13.30
CA LEU A 125 0.84 2.95 -13.38
C LEU A 125 -0.11 3.06 -14.58
N LYS A 126 -0.62 4.24 -14.89
CA LYS A 126 -1.51 4.46 -16.04
C LYS A 126 -0.81 4.25 -17.38
N GLU A 127 0.48 4.60 -17.49
CA GLU A 127 1.27 4.34 -18.70
C GLU A 127 1.48 2.85 -18.93
N ASN A 128 1.76 2.10 -17.86
CA ASN A 128 2.01 0.65 -17.94
C ASN A 128 0.72 -0.19 -17.94
N PHE A 129 -0.36 0.36 -17.40
CA PHE A 129 -1.69 -0.26 -17.32
C PHE A 129 -2.76 0.69 -17.86
N PRO A 130 -2.87 0.89 -19.19
CA PRO A 130 -3.74 1.92 -19.79
C PRO A 130 -5.23 1.76 -19.46
N SER A 131 -5.70 0.55 -19.16
CA SER A 131 -7.08 0.29 -18.75
C SER A 131 -7.38 0.65 -17.29
N MET A 132 -6.34 0.75 -16.43
CA MET A 132 -6.52 1.11 -15.02
C MET A 132 -7.18 2.48 -14.90
N GLN A 133 -8.19 2.60 -14.06
CA GLN A 133 -8.76 3.91 -13.70
C GLN A 133 -7.97 4.49 -12.53
N ILE A 134 -7.86 5.82 -12.48
CA ILE A 134 -7.30 6.52 -11.33
C ILE A 134 -8.47 6.83 -10.39
N PRO A 135 -8.47 6.36 -9.14
CA PRO A 135 -9.57 6.61 -8.21
C PRO A 135 -9.57 8.04 -7.68
N ALA A 136 -10.69 8.49 -7.17
CA ALA A 136 -10.72 9.64 -6.29
C ALA A 136 -10.03 9.30 -4.96
N ILE A 137 -9.09 10.14 -4.54
CA ILE A 137 -8.28 9.89 -3.34
C ILE A 137 -8.86 10.64 -2.15
N TYR A 138 -8.93 9.94 -1.02
CA TYR A 138 -9.43 10.47 0.24
C TYR A 138 -8.48 10.15 1.39
N MET A 139 -8.60 10.92 2.46
CA MET A 139 -8.03 10.61 3.78
C MET A 139 -9.15 10.45 4.80
N HIS A 140 -8.96 9.53 5.74
CA HIS A 140 -9.86 9.32 6.88
C HIS A 140 -9.09 9.01 8.16
N VAL A 141 -9.79 8.91 9.26
CA VAL A 141 -9.29 8.39 10.54
C VAL A 141 -10.19 7.25 10.96
N SER A 142 -9.61 6.08 11.24
CA SER A 142 -10.37 4.87 11.55
C SER A 142 -10.33 4.46 13.02
N GLY A 143 -9.49 5.08 13.85
CA GLY A 143 -9.18 4.58 15.18
C GLY A 143 -8.43 3.26 15.15
N PHE A 144 -7.46 3.15 14.25
CA PHE A 144 -6.61 1.97 14.02
C PHE A 144 -7.31 0.73 13.43
N ASN A 145 -8.58 0.86 12.99
CA ASN A 145 -9.34 -0.28 12.48
C ASN A 145 -8.92 -0.70 11.06
N GLN A 146 -8.98 0.23 10.11
CA GLN A 146 -8.76 -0.06 8.68
C GLN A 146 -7.67 0.84 8.11
N ASN A 147 -6.67 0.25 7.46
CA ASN A 147 -5.60 1.04 6.84
C ASN A 147 -6.06 1.68 5.53
N VAL A 148 -6.68 0.88 4.67
CA VAL A 148 -7.10 1.28 3.32
C VAL A 148 -8.56 0.90 3.12
N LEU A 149 -9.35 1.83 2.59
CA LEU A 149 -10.72 1.59 2.14
C LEU A 149 -10.76 1.77 0.63
N VAL A 150 -11.33 0.79 -0.07
CA VAL A 150 -11.46 0.80 -1.53
C VAL A 150 -12.92 0.69 -1.90
N GLY A 151 -13.40 1.60 -2.73
CA GLY A 151 -14.70 1.56 -3.40
C GLY A 151 -14.53 1.38 -4.91
N ASP A 152 -15.60 1.44 -5.67
CA ASP A 152 -15.57 1.24 -7.13
C ASP A 152 -14.68 2.27 -7.84
N SER A 153 -14.66 3.52 -7.38
CA SER A 153 -13.86 4.61 -7.93
C SER A 153 -13.18 5.44 -6.84
N LEU A 154 -13.06 4.90 -5.63
CA LEU A 154 -12.61 5.59 -4.44
C LEU A 154 -11.49 4.81 -3.75
N LEU A 155 -10.49 5.54 -3.28
CA LEU A 155 -9.41 5.01 -2.46
C LEU A 155 -9.16 5.94 -1.29
N SER A 156 -9.25 5.42 -0.07
CA SER A 156 -9.01 6.20 1.14
C SER A 156 -8.03 5.52 2.08
N LEU A 157 -7.14 6.30 2.68
CA LEU A 157 -6.15 5.82 3.64
C LEU A 157 -6.39 6.41 5.03
N SER A 158 -6.22 5.58 6.05
CA SER A 158 -6.36 5.98 7.45
C SER A 158 -5.07 6.62 7.95
N ILE A 159 -5.04 7.96 8.00
CA ILE A 159 -3.83 8.71 8.35
C ILE A 159 -3.38 8.52 9.80
N ASP A 160 -4.27 8.11 10.70
CA ASP A 160 -3.94 7.75 12.08
C ASP A 160 -3.02 6.52 12.19
N LYS A 161 -2.87 5.75 11.11
CA LYS A 161 -1.92 4.63 11.03
C LYS A 161 -0.51 5.05 10.58
N TYR A 162 -0.25 6.35 10.33
CA TYR A 162 1.02 6.86 9.81
C TYR A 162 1.54 8.07 10.59
N MET A 163 1.29 8.07 11.91
CA MET A 163 1.70 9.15 12.83
C MET A 163 3.19 9.16 13.17
N GLY A 164 3.93 8.11 12.75
CA GLY A 164 5.33 7.90 13.10
C GLY A 164 5.50 6.88 14.23
N LYS A 165 6.59 6.11 14.16
CA LYS A 165 6.85 4.97 15.08
C LYS A 165 6.82 5.35 16.57
N ASP A 166 7.16 6.60 16.88
CA ASP A 166 7.29 7.09 18.25
C ASP A 166 6.00 7.78 18.76
N TYR A 167 4.90 7.71 17.97
CA TYR A 167 3.62 8.28 18.41
C TYR A 167 3.15 7.60 19.70
N PRO A 168 2.79 8.38 20.75
CA PRO A 168 2.58 7.82 22.10
C PRO A 168 1.57 6.69 22.18
N LEU A 169 0.40 6.85 21.52
CA LEU A 169 -0.64 5.81 21.55
C LEU A 169 -0.20 4.50 20.89
N TYR A 170 0.76 4.52 19.97
CA TYR A 170 1.23 3.29 19.35
C TYR A 170 1.94 2.35 20.33
N GLN A 171 2.49 2.88 21.42
CA GLN A 171 3.17 2.07 22.43
C GLN A 171 2.22 1.08 23.12
N ASP A 172 0.95 1.42 23.21
CA ASP A 172 -0.06 0.60 23.87
C ASP A 172 -0.78 -0.39 22.92
N PHE A 173 -0.72 -0.14 21.59
CA PHE A 173 -1.54 -0.87 20.61
C PHE A 173 -0.76 -1.70 19.61
N PHE A 174 0.55 -1.43 19.39
CA PHE A 174 1.30 -2.04 18.30
C PHE A 174 2.67 -2.55 18.74
N TYR A 175 3.08 -3.66 18.16
CA TYR A 175 4.45 -4.16 18.29
C TYR A 175 5.46 -3.27 17.57
N ASP A 176 6.73 -3.29 18.00
CA ASP A 176 7.79 -2.48 17.39
C ASP A 176 7.95 -2.72 15.89
N SER A 177 7.84 -3.97 15.46
CA SER A 177 7.89 -4.35 14.03
C SER A 177 6.77 -3.72 13.20
N GLN A 178 5.57 -3.56 13.77
CA GLN A 178 4.44 -2.90 13.11
C GLN A 178 4.64 -1.39 13.03
N LYS A 179 5.13 -0.77 14.13
CA LYS A 179 5.38 0.69 14.19
C LYS A 179 6.37 1.18 13.13
N LEU A 180 7.31 0.32 12.70
CA LEU A 180 8.24 0.65 11.61
C LEU A 180 7.55 0.96 10.28
N LYS A 181 6.38 0.39 10.05
CA LYS A 181 5.56 0.62 8.84
C LYS A 181 4.60 1.80 8.98
N MET A 182 4.41 2.32 10.19
CA MET A 182 3.41 3.35 10.49
C MET A 182 4.01 4.76 10.40
N GLN A 183 4.62 5.07 9.25
CA GLN A 183 5.35 6.32 9.02
C GLN A 183 4.87 7.03 7.75
N ARG A 184 4.94 8.37 7.73
CA ARG A 184 4.51 9.21 6.61
C ARG A 184 5.07 8.78 5.25
N GLY A 185 6.32 8.28 5.20
CA GLY A 185 6.96 7.80 3.96
C GLY A 185 6.27 6.62 3.31
N LEU A 186 5.45 5.85 4.06
CA LEU A 186 4.70 4.69 3.55
C LEU A 186 3.26 5.01 3.13
N VAL A 187 2.80 6.26 3.30
CA VAL A 187 1.45 6.69 2.88
C VAL A 187 1.24 6.49 1.37
N VAL A 188 2.16 7.00 0.54
CA VAL A 188 2.04 6.88 -0.92
C VAL A 188 2.20 5.45 -1.40
N PRO A 189 3.24 4.69 -0.97
CA PRO A 189 3.34 3.27 -1.26
C PRO A 189 2.07 2.48 -0.93
N ASP A 190 1.45 2.72 0.22
CA ASP A 190 0.27 1.95 0.65
C ASP A 190 -1.01 2.34 -0.11
N TYR A 191 -1.18 3.62 -0.51
CA TYR A 191 -2.23 4.00 -1.46
C TYR A 191 -2.10 3.23 -2.77
N LEU A 192 -0.91 3.28 -3.38
CA LEU A 192 -0.65 2.61 -4.67
C LEU A 192 -0.79 1.09 -4.55
N ALA A 193 -0.28 0.49 -3.46
CA ALA A 193 -0.43 -0.94 -3.20
C ALA A 193 -1.90 -1.33 -3.07
N GLY A 194 -2.66 -0.60 -2.26
CA GLY A 194 -4.10 -0.85 -2.06
C GLY A 194 -4.88 -0.82 -3.36
N TRP A 195 -4.60 0.16 -4.23
CA TRP A 195 -5.26 0.24 -5.54
C TRP A 195 -4.81 -0.87 -6.49
N LEU A 196 -3.50 -1.15 -6.57
CA LEU A 196 -2.98 -2.26 -7.38
C LEU A 196 -3.57 -3.61 -6.96
N MET A 197 -3.68 -3.86 -5.67
CA MET A 197 -4.23 -5.11 -5.14
C MET A 197 -5.74 -5.22 -5.39
N SER A 198 -6.45 -4.11 -5.48
CA SER A 198 -7.87 -4.08 -5.84
C SER A 198 -8.09 -4.33 -7.33
N GLU A 199 -7.30 -3.68 -8.20
CA GLU A 199 -7.41 -3.82 -9.65
C GLU A 199 -6.87 -5.18 -10.15
N TYR A 200 -5.87 -5.71 -9.45
CA TYR A 200 -5.20 -6.98 -9.76
C TYR A 200 -5.15 -7.88 -8.52
N PRO A 201 -6.29 -8.41 -8.07
CA PRO A 201 -6.35 -9.23 -6.87
C PRO A 201 -5.52 -10.51 -7.01
N PHE A 202 -5.10 -11.05 -5.89
CA PHE A 202 -4.39 -12.32 -5.86
C PHE A 202 -5.22 -13.44 -6.48
N ALA A 203 -4.68 -14.08 -7.51
CA ALA A 203 -5.34 -15.17 -8.24
C ALA A 203 -4.62 -16.52 -8.09
N GLY A 204 -3.58 -16.58 -7.25
CA GLY A 204 -2.82 -17.80 -6.95
C GLY A 204 -3.48 -18.64 -5.85
N LYS A 205 -2.73 -19.63 -5.38
CA LYS A 205 -3.14 -20.47 -4.25
C LYS A 205 -2.63 -19.83 -2.95
N GLU A 206 -3.54 -19.32 -2.13
CA GLU A 206 -3.19 -18.57 -0.90
C GLU A 206 -2.32 -19.36 0.10
N ASN A 207 -2.45 -20.68 0.11
CA ASN A 207 -1.69 -21.56 0.97
C ASN A 207 -0.38 -22.07 0.34
N VAL A 208 0.01 -21.57 -0.84
CA VAL A 208 1.27 -21.92 -1.53
C VAL A 208 2.23 -20.73 -1.45
N LEU A 209 3.37 -20.96 -0.81
CA LEU A 209 4.36 -19.92 -0.56
C LEU A 209 4.84 -19.23 -1.85
N LEU A 210 5.15 -19.99 -2.90
CA LEU A 210 5.63 -19.43 -4.17
C LEU A 210 4.64 -18.46 -4.79
N ASP A 211 3.36 -18.83 -4.83
CA ASP A 211 2.31 -18.00 -5.45
C ASP A 211 2.20 -16.65 -4.71
N ARG A 212 2.21 -16.69 -3.37
CA ARG A 212 2.18 -15.50 -2.54
C ARG A 212 3.45 -14.64 -2.68
N MET A 213 4.63 -15.25 -2.64
CA MET A 213 5.91 -14.54 -2.84
C MET A 213 5.93 -13.78 -4.15
N ILE A 214 5.55 -14.44 -5.26
CA ILE A 214 5.51 -13.81 -6.59
C ILE A 214 4.53 -12.64 -6.62
N TYR A 215 3.36 -12.78 -6.01
CA TYR A 215 2.37 -11.71 -5.99
C TYR A 215 2.84 -10.50 -5.19
N GLU A 216 3.25 -10.69 -3.95
CA GLU A 216 3.76 -9.62 -3.08
C GLU A 216 5.00 -8.95 -3.68
N GLY A 217 5.92 -9.74 -4.25
CA GLY A 217 7.10 -9.23 -4.92
C GLY A 217 6.78 -8.39 -6.14
N LYS A 218 5.80 -8.79 -6.97
CA LYS A 218 5.32 -7.99 -8.12
C LYS A 218 4.77 -6.65 -7.68
N ILE A 219 3.96 -6.61 -6.61
CA ILE A 219 3.43 -5.35 -6.07
C ILE A 219 4.59 -4.44 -5.65
N LYS A 220 5.54 -4.95 -4.86
CA LYS A 220 6.69 -4.15 -4.42
C LYS A 220 7.57 -3.69 -5.57
N TYR A 221 7.79 -4.54 -6.60
CA TYR A 221 8.52 -4.17 -7.80
C TYR A 221 7.83 -3.02 -8.55
N LEU A 222 6.51 -3.10 -8.78
CA LEU A 222 5.76 -2.04 -9.43
C LEU A 222 5.83 -0.72 -8.64
N LEU A 223 5.71 -0.79 -7.31
CA LEU A 223 5.86 0.39 -6.46
C LEU A 223 7.26 1.00 -6.55
N SER A 224 8.32 0.18 -6.56
CA SER A 224 9.69 0.66 -6.69
C SER A 224 9.91 1.43 -7.99
N GLN A 225 9.34 0.92 -9.09
CA GLN A 225 9.41 1.58 -10.39
C GLN A 225 8.55 2.86 -10.43
N ALA A 226 7.32 2.80 -9.92
CA ALA A 226 6.37 3.92 -9.94
C ALA A 226 6.85 5.11 -9.09
N LEU A 227 7.56 4.85 -8.01
CA LEU A 227 8.04 5.87 -7.07
C LEU A 227 9.52 6.22 -7.28
N GLY A 228 10.22 5.53 -8.19
CA GLY A 228 11.66 5.73 -8.40
C GLY A 228 12.49 5.35 -7.18
N VAL A 229 12.00 4.44 -6.34
CA VAL A 229 12.69 3.94 -5.14
C VAL A 229 13.42 2.65 -5.50
N PRO A 230 14.74 2.69 -5.68
CA PRO A 230 15.49 1.52 -6.13
C PRO A 230 15.64 0.43 -5.07
N ASP A 231 15.40 0.77 -3.81
CA ASP A 231 15.62 -0.10 -2.66
C ASP A 231 14.28 -0.54 -2.04
N ALA A 232 14.04 -1.86 -2.05
CA ALA A 232 12.86 -2.44 -1.44
C ALA A 232 12.76 -2.21 0.07
N ALA A 233 13.87 -1.94 0.75
CA ALA A 233 13.88 -1.70 2.19
C ALA A 233 12.91 -0.59 2.60
N GLU A 234 12.91 0.53 1.87
CA GLU A 234 12.00 1.65 2.13
C GLU A 234 10.54 1.23 1.99
N LEU A 235 10.23 0.45 0.94
CA LEU A 235 8.86 -0.01 0.66
C LEU A 235 8.37 -1.11 1.61
N MET A 236 9.28 -1.78 2.29
CA MET A 236 8.98 -2.83 3.28
C MET A 236 8.96 -2.31 4.72
N GLY A 237 9.37 -1.05 4.93
CA GLY A 237 9.56 -0.49 6.27
C GLY A 237 10.70 -1.15 7.02
N TYR A 238 11.71 -1.67 6.33
CA TYR A 238 12.89 -2.28 6.95
C TYR A 238 13.83 -1.22 7.50
N THR A 239 14.46 -1.55 8.64
CA THR A 239 15.65 -0.85 9.09
C THR A 239 16.85 -1.26 8.22
N GLU A 240 17.92 -0.45 8.22
CA GLU A 240 19.16 -0.81 7.54
C GLU A 240 19.70 -2.18 8.01
N GLN A 241 19.60 -2.47 9.31
CA GLN A 241 19.99 -3.75 9.88
C GLN A 241 19.16 -4.91 9.32
N ALA A 242 17.84 -4.76 9.26
CA ALA A 242 16.93 -5.77 8.70
C ALA A 242 17.23 -6.03 7.22
N TYR A 243 17.44 -4.98 6.45
CA TYR A 243 17.81 -5.06 5.03
C TYR A 243 19.13 -5.78 4.81
N ASN A 244 20.17 -5.41 5.55
CA ASN A 244 21.49 -6.05 5.47
C ASN A 244 21.40 -7.52 5.87
N TRP A 245 20.64 -7.83 6.92
CA TRP A 245 20.41 -9.23 7.31
C TRP A 245 19.80 -10.04 6.17
N CYS A 246 18.77 -9.53 5.49
CA CYS A 246 18.16 -10.20 4.35
C CYS A 246 19.15 -10.46 3.22
N LYS A 247 19.95 -9.47 2.85
CA LYS A 247 20.98 -9.60 1.81
C LYS A 247 22.04 -10.65 2.16
N ASP A 248 22.55 -10.61 3.40
CA ASP A 248 23.59 -11.52 3.84
C ASP A 248 23.09 -12.96 4.00
N ASN A 249 21.78 -13.14 4.22
CA ASN A 249 21.18 -14.45 4.47
C ASN A 249 20.31 -14.96 3.30
N GLU A 250 20.25 -14.30 2.15
CA GLU A 250 19.41 -14.70 1.02
C GLU A 250 19.59 -16.17 0.62
N GLY A 251 20.84 -16.61 0.45
CA GLY A 251 21.14 -18.00 0.14
C GLY A 251 20.70 -19.00 1.24
N THR A 252 20.80 -18.60 2.50
CA THR A 252 20.34 -19.39 3.65
C THR A 252 18.83 -19.49 3.69
N ILE A 253 18.13 -18.40 3.39
CA ILE A 253 16.67 -18.35 3.30
C ILE A 253 16.18 -19.30 2.20
N TRP A 254 16.74 -19.20 0.98
CA TRP A 254 16.40 -20.09 -0.13
C TRP A 254 16.66 -21.55 0.20
N LYS A 255 17.83 -21.85 0.78
CA LYS A 255 18.16 -23.22 1.21
C LYS A 255 17.13 -23.76 2.19
N ALA A 256 16.76 -22.97 3.20
CA ALA A 256 15.76 -23.38 4.20
C ALA A 256 14.37 -23.63 3.57
N ILE A 257 13.92 -22.77 2.65
CA ILE A 257 12.65 -22.91 1.94
C ILE A 257 12.62 -24.25 1.18
N ILE A 258 13.71 -24.57 0.46
CA ILE A 258 13.81 -25.78 -0.38
C ILE A 258 13.93 -27.05 0.50
N GLU A 259 14.82 -27.05 1.49
CA GLU A 259 15.05 -28.21 2.36
C GLU A 259 13.81 -28.58 3.18
N ARG A 260 13.08 -27.56 3.65
CA ARG A 260 11.82 -27.75 4.39
C ARG A 260 10.64 -28.05 3.46
N LYS A 261 10.83 -28.00 2.13
CA LYS A 261 9.80 -28.19 1.10
C LYS A 261 8.63 -27.20 1.19
N HIS A 262 8.86 -26.00 1.72
CA HIS A 262 7.79 -25.01 1.94
C HIS A 262 7.30 -24.39 0.64
N LEU A 263 8.12 -24.33 -0.42
CA LEU A 263 7.85 -23.56 -1.65
C LEU A 263 6.53 -23.95 -2.34
N TYR A 264 6.22 -25.22 -2.42
CA TYR A 264 5.05 -25.75 -3.13
C TYR A 264 4.08 -26.50 -2.21
N THR A 265 4.41 -26.72 -0.95
CA THR A 265 3.55 -27.43 -0.01
C THR A 265 2.36 -26.52 0.35
N PRO A 266 1.11 -26.97 0.13
CA PRO A 266 -0.06 -26.18 0.42
C PRO A 266 -0.37 -26.21 1.93
N ASP A 267 0.30 -25.35 2.68
CA ASP A 267 0.08 -25.17 4.11
C ASP A 267 -0.02 -23.69 4.46
N GLN A 268 -1.23 -23.26 4.83
CA GLN A 268 -1.53 -21.87 5.13
C GLN A 268 -0.74 -21.35 6.33
N LEU A 269 -0.58 -22.16 7.38
CA LEU A 269 0.12 -21.72 8.59
C LEU A 269 1.60 -21.43 8.29
N THR A 270 2.27 -22.37 7.61
CA THR A 270 3.66 -22.19 7.18
C THR A 270 3.78 -21.00 6.22
N THR A 271 2.86 -20.88 5.25
CA THR A 271 2.91 -19.79 4.28
C THR A 271 2.74 -18.43 4.95
N SER A 272 1.78 -18.27 5.87
CA SER A 272 1.54 -17.00 6.56
C SER A 272 2.76 -16.51 7.36
N GLN A 273 3.52 -17.41 7.97
CA GLN A 273 4.71 -17.08 8.76
C GLN A 273 5.80 -16.32 7.96
N TYR A 274 5.84 -16.50 6.62
CA TYR A 274 6.77 -15.75 5.77
C TYR A 274 6.35 -14.30 5.53
N PHE A 275 5.09 -13.94 5.82
CA PHE A 275 4.52 -12.61 5.58
C PHE A 275 4.11 -11.88 6.86
N GLU A 276 4.34 -12.47 8.02
CA GLU A 276 4.11 -11.82 9.31
C GLU A 276 5.16 -10.74 9.59
N ASP A 277 4.76 -9.68 10.28
CA ASP A 277 5.65 -8.59 10.68
C ASP A 277 6.68 -9.02 11.72
N THR A 278 6.35 -10.03 12.53
CA THR A 278 7.27 -10.60 13.52
C THR A 278 7.93 -11.85 12.93
N PRO A 279 9.25 -11.95 12.96
CA PRO A 279 9.95 -13.11 12.40
C PRO A 279 9.68 -14.36 13.24
N THR A 280 9.02 -15.34 12.63
CA THR A 280 8.69 -16.63 13.29
C THR A 280 9.40 -17.82 12.65
N ILE A 281 9.79 -17.69 11.37
CA ILE A 281 10.31 -18.81 10.59
C ILE A 281 11.83 -18.96 10.67
N PHE A 282 12.55 -17.87 10.89
CA PHE A 282 13.99 -17.86 11.09
C PHE A 282 14.30 -17.43 12.52
N PRO A 283 14.72 -18.35 13.40
CA PRO A 283 15.03 -17.99 14.78
C PRO A 283 16.28 -17.11 14.83
N GLY A 284 16.21 -16.02 15.57
CA GLY A 284 17.29 -15.07 15.79
C GLY A 284 16.73 -13.67 15.99
N ASN A 285 17.42 -12.83 16.76
CA ASN A 285 16.95 -11.48 17.09
C ASN A 285 17.05 -10.50 15.90
N ASP A 286 17.77 -10.87 14.84
CA ASP A 286 18.09 -9.98 13.73
C ASP A 286 17.27 -10.27 12.46
N ALA A 287 16.57 -11.42 12.40
CA ALA A 287 15.73 -11.77 11.27
C ALA A 287 14.50 -10.86 11.22
N PRO A 288 14.23 -10.14 10.12
CA PRO A 288 13.03 -9.31 10.02
C PRO A 288 11.79 -10.15 9.69
N GLY A 289 10.61 -9.53 9.84
CA GLY A 289 9.37 -10.06 9.29
C GLY A 289 9.28 -9.87 7.78
N ASN A 290 8.20 -10.36 7.16
CA ASN A 290 7.91 -10.22 5.73
C ASN A 290 9.00 -10.75 4.77
N ILE A 291 9.75 -11.77 5.19
CA ILE A 291 10.82 -12.36 4.38
C ILE A 291 10.28 -12.92 3.05
N GLY A 292 9.03 -13.41 3.03
CA GLY A 292 8.38 -13.87 1.81
C GLY A 292 8.24 -12.77 0.76
N THR A 293 7.90 -11.57 1.17
CA THR A 293 7.84 -10.40 0.28
C THR A 293 9.22 -10.01 -0.23
N TRP A 294 10.24 -10.02 0.64
CA TRP A 294 11.64 -9.76 0.28
C TRP A 294 12.15 -10.72 -0.81
N ILE A 295 11.99 -12.01 -0.60
CA ILE A 295 12.44 -13.05 -1.55
C ILE A 295 11.63 -13.00 -2.85
N GLY A 296 10.38 -12.58 -2.79
CA GLY A 296 9.51 -12.43 -3.96
C GLY A 296 9.87 -11.23 -4.84
N TRP A 297 10.41 -10.19 -4.22
CA TRP A 297 10.85 -8.96 -4.89
C TRP A 297 12.17 -9.16 -5.63
#